data_fa19bbb78be1eea216bb8c6db9d13f1f
#
_entry.id   fa19bbb78be1eea216bb8c6db9d13f1f
#
_cell.length_a   1.000
_cell.length_b   1.000
_cell.length_c   1.000
_cell.angle_alpha   90.00
_cell.angle_beta   90.00
_cell.angle_gamma   90.00
#
_symmetry.space_group_name_H-M   'P 1'
#
loop_
_entity.id
_entity.type
_entity.pdbx_description
1 polymer ?
#
loop_
_entity_poly.entity_id
_entity_poly.type
_entity_poly.pdbx_seq_one_letter_code
_entity_poly.pdbx_strand_id
1 'polypeptide(L)'
;MPTIESELLKAFLQTELINENEYHSPSLMYFQRAARTDKGVSALKQIISMNSSADLKLYLPKINEKLPNQIRIFGAKRSTKYFDSKNFCDCRTYSYLMPSFTIGPNLDESYRVSNEMIEKFNSILKQYVGTHNFHNFTSQKKPLDPSAKRYIISFDCSQPFLLKKNNDDDEKQMEFIVARIKGQSFMLHQIRKMIGLAISIMRGFVDQDVIKRSFSIDRIDIPMAPGLGLMLEEVHYEQYNKKYGGDGIHEPIVWDEFNDEIYHFKNKFIYPEIVATELNESSMLQWLNTLHIHTFDIRNHDGKVAVTNKKKPISEMNGEQVNDDDDDDNGDSPSTFCSTGNKKIKIENENHTIDKCM
;
A
#
# COMPACT_ATOMS: atom_id res chain seq x y z
N MET A 1 -4.97 -16.08 -13.82
CA MET A 1 -4.04 -15.83 -12.72
C MET A 1 -4.78 -16.13 -11.43
N PRO A 2 -4.26 -16.98 -10.54
CA PRO A 2 -4.91 -17.31 -9.29
C PRO A 2 -5.06 -16.07 -8.41
N THR A 3 -6.20 -15.94 -7.75
CA THR A 3 -6.50 -14.88 -6.78
C THR A 3 -6.95 -15.53 -5.48
N ILE A 4 -6.86 -14.80 -4.36
CA ILE A 4 -7.37 -15.29 -3.06
C ILE A 4 -8.86 -15.66 -3.18
N GLU A 5 -9.64 -14.85 -3.90
CA GLU A 5 -11.05 -15.13 -4.15
C GLU A 5 -11.25 -16.43 -4.94
N SER A 6 -10.43 -16.71 -5.95
CA SER A 6 -10.53 -17.97 -6.70
C SER A 6 -10.17 -19.18 -5.86
N GLU A 7 -9.16 -19.10 -4.98
CA GLU A 7 -8.82 -20.18 -4.05
C GLU A 7 -9.92 -20.42 -3.03
N LEU A 8 -10.53 -19.32 -2.53
CA LEU A 8 -11.65 -19.43 -1.60
C LEU A 8 -12.87 -20.09 -2.22
N LEU A 9 -13.29 -19.64 -3.41
CA LEU A 9 -14.44 -20.22 -4.13
C LEU A 9 -14.20 -21.69 -4.48
N LYS A 10 -12.96 -22.06 -4.86
CA LYS A 10 -12.57 -23.44 -5.09
C LYS A 10 -12.70 -24.30 -3.82
N ALA A 11 -12.25 -23.78 -2.67
CA ALA A 11 -12.41 -24.47 -1.40
C ALA A 11 -13.90 -24.61 -1.00
N PHE A 12 -14.73 -23.63 -1.26
CA PHE A 12 -16.18 -23.71 -1.05
C PHE A 12 -16.82 -24.80 -1.92
N LEU A 13 -16.44 -24.88 -3.19
CA LEU A 13 -16.91 -25.94 -4.09
C LEU A 13 -16.47 -27.34 -3.61
N GLN A 14 -15.19 -27.50 -3.26
CA GLN A 14 -14.62 -28.77 -2.80
C GLN A 14 -15.23 -29.27 -1.48
N THR A 15 -15.79 -28.37 -0.68
CA THR A 15 -16.48 -28.71 0.57
C THR A 15 -17.99 -28.81 0.41
N GLU A 16 -18.49 -28.73 -0.82
CA GLU A 16 -19.92 -28.76 -1.15
C GLU A 16 -20.75 -27.65 -0.45
N LEU A 17 -20.07 -26.57 -0.04
CA LEU A 17 -20.74 -25.38 0.49
C LEU A 17 -21.49 -24.62 -0.59
N ILE A 18 -20.93 -24.63 -1.82
CA ILE A 18 -21.53 -24.06 -3.02
C ILE A 18 -21.56 -25.08 -4.15
N ASN A 19 -22.44 -24.88 -5.13
CA ASN A 19 -22.52 -25.71 -6.32
C ASN A 19 -21.72 -25.09 -7.49
N GLU A 20 -21.59 -25.84 -8.61
CA GLU A 20 -20.88 -25.41 -9.81
C GLU A 20 -21.41 -24.09 -10.41
N ASN A 21 -22.72 -23.87 -10.39
CA ASN A 21 -23.32 -22.64 -10.91
C ASN A 21 -22.90 -21.43 -10.07
N GLU A 22 -22.90 -21.57 -8.75
CA GLU A 22 -22.47 -20.53 -7.80
C GLU A 22 -20.97 -20.28 -7.89
N TYR A 23 -20.16 -21.33 -8.12
CA TYR A 23 -18.73 -21.20 -8.35
C TYR A 23 -18.43 -20.36 -9.60
N HIS A 24 -19.10 -20.67 -10.73
CA HIS A 24 -18.92 -19.90 -11.97
C HIS A 24 -19.57 -18.52 -11.97
N SER A 25 -20.59 -18.33 -11.13
CA SER A 25 -21.33 -17.07 -11.01
C SER A 25 -21.58 -16.71 -9.55
N PRO A 26 -20.57 -16.19 -8.82
CA PRO A 26 -20.68 -15.86 -7.38
C PRO A 26 -21.79 -14.85 -7.05
N SER A 27 -22.25 -14.09 -8.03
CA SER A 27 -23.39 -13.18 -7.89
C SER A 27 -24.69 -13.88 -7.54
N LEU A 28 -24.85 -15.18 -7.86
CA LEU A 28 -26.03 -15.98 -7.50
C LEU A 28 -26.19 -16.11 -5.99
N MET A 29 -25.08 -16.13 -5.24
CA MET A 29 -25.09 -16.14 -3.78
C MET A 29 -24.85 -14.76 -3.17
N TYR A 30 -24.96 -13.68 -3.93
CA TYR A 30 -24.72 -12.30 -3.49
C TYR A 30 -23.31 -12.12 -2.85
N PHE A 31 -22.33 -12.82 -3.39
CA PHE A 31 -20.96 -12.74 -2.90
C PHE A 31 -20.40 -11.33 -3.04
N GLN A 32 -19.99 -10.73 -1.91
CA GLN A 32 -19.38 -9.40 -1.84
C GLN A 32 -18.13 -9.44 -0.95
N ARG A 33 -17.17 -8.58 -1.25
CA ARG A 33 -15.96 -8.35 -0.44
C ARG A 33 -15.89 -6.89 0.00
N ALA A 34 -15.48 -6.66 1.23
CA ALA A 34 -15.42 -5.32 1.81
C ALA A 34 -14.42 -4.40 1.10
N ALA A 35 -13.29 -4.94 0.63
CA ALA A 35 -12.28 -4.18 -0.07
C ALA A 35 -11.66 -5.00 -1.22
N ARG A 36 -11.12 -4.30 -2.22
CA ARG A 36 -10.19 -4.85 -3.21
C ARG A 36 -8.78 -4.48 -2.78
N THR A 37 -7.87 -5.43 -2.89
CA THR A 37 -6.44 -5.19 -2.71
C THR A 37 -5.73 -5.32 -4.05
N ASP A 38 -4.67 -4.53 -4.25
CA ASP A 38 -3.84 -4.63 -5.44
C ASP A 38 -3.03 -5.94 -5.42
N LYS A 39 -2.46 -6.33 -6.56
CA LYS A 39 -1.53 -7.46 -6.64
C LYS A 39 -0.36 -7.24 -5.65
N GLY A 40 -0.04 -8.26 -4.86
CA GLY A 40 1.02 -8.22 -3.85
C GLY A 40 0.66 -7.48 -2.56
N VAL A 41 -0.59 -7.04 -2.39
CA VAL A 41 -1.09 -6.41 -1.16
C VAL A 41 -1.77 -7.47 -0.30
N SER A 42 -1.31 -7.62 0.94
CA SER A 42 -1.87 -8.57 1.91
C SER A 42 -3.16 -8.05 2.54
N ALA A 43 -3.97 -8.96 3.11
CA ALA A 43 -5.13 -8.60 3.92
C ALA A 43 -5.17 -9.48 5.18
N LEU A 44 -5.32 -8.85 6.34
CA LEU A 44 -5.36 -9.55 7.62
C LEU A 44 -6.80 -9.86 8.07
N LYS A 45 -7.70 -8.87 7.98
CA LYS A 45 -9.12 -9.00 8.34
C LYS A 45 -10.00 -8.56 7.15
N GLN A 46 -9.90 -9.27 6.01
CA GLN A 46 -10.84 -9.09 4.90
C GLN A 46 -12.19 -9.67 5.29
N ILE A 47 -13.27 -8.98 4.97
CA ILE A 47 -14.63 -9.45 5.19
C ILE A 47 -15.29 -9.74 3.84
N ILE A 48 -15.90 -10.90 3.76
CA ILE A 48 -16.81 -11.26 2.67
C ILE A 48 -18.22 -11.45 3.22
N SER A 49 -19.22 -11.22 2.41
CA SER A 49 -20.61 -11.58 2.68
C SER A 49 -21.16 -12.40 1.54
N MET A 50 -21.98 -13.38 1.87
CA MET A 50 -22.69 -14.22 0.90
C MET A 50 -23.97 -14.77 1.52
N ASN A 51 -24.94 -15.11 0.68
CA ASN A 51 -26.09 -15.91 1.10
C ASN A 51 -25.70 -17.39 1.12
N SER A 52 -26.03 -18.07 2.19
CA SER A 52 -25.87 -19.52 2.33
C SER A 52 -27.05 -20.10 3.11
N SER A 53 -27.51 -21.27 2.70
CA SER A 53 -28.47 -22.06 3.49
C SER A 53 -27.80 -22.89 4.57
N ALA A 54 -26.48 -23.06 4.52
CA ALA A 54 -25.68 -23.82 5.45
C ALA A 54 -25.20 -22.96 6.62
N ASP A 55 -25.02 -23.59 7.79
CA ASP A 55 -24.30 -22.95 8.90
C ASP A 55 -22.80 -22.96 8.57
N LEU A 56 -22.27 -21.79 8.17
CA LEU A 56 -20.88 -21.63 7.78
C LEU A 56 -19.90 -22.04 8.90
N LYS A 57 -20.27 -21.89 10.18
CA LYS A 57 -19.40 -22.26 11.31
C LYS A 57 -19.02 -23.73 11.28
N LEU A 58 -19.92 -24.60 10.81
CA LEU A 58 -19.66 -26.05 10.69
C LEU A 58 -18.74 -26.41 9.53
N TYR A 59 -18.64 -25.55 8.52
CA TYR A 59 -17.80 -25.74 7.33
C TYR A 59 -16.39 -25.19 7.48
N LEU A 60 -16.14 -24.25 8.40
CA LEU A 60 -14.85 -23.57 8.54
C LEU A 60 -13.65 -24.53 8.65
N PRO A 61 -13.67 -25.61 9.48
CA PRO A 61 -12.53 -26.51 9.55
C PRO A 61 -12.22 -27.18 8.21
N LYS A 62 -13.26 -27.69 7.53
CA LYS A 62 -13.12 -28.35 6.23
C LYS A 62 -12.65 -27.40 5.12
N ILE A 63 -13.14 -26.16 5.11
CA ILE A 63 -12.72 -25.15 4.16
C ILE A 63 -11.25 -24.82 4.38
N ASN A 64 -10.85 -24.59 5.63
CA ASN A 64 -9.47 -24.26 5.99
C ASN A 64 -8.47 -25.39 5.68
N GLU A 65 -8.91 -26.67 5.64
CA GLU A 65 -8.09 -27.80 5.18
C GLU A 65 -7.84 -27.78 3.65
N LYS A 66 -8.75 -27.15 2.89
CA LYS A 66 -8.63 -27.04 1.42
C LYS A 66 -7.91 -25.79 0.98
N LEU A 67 -7.79 -24.78 1.88
CA LEU A 67 -7.10 -23.55 1.58
C LEU A 67 -5.58 -23.70 1.70
N PRO A 68 -4.80 -23.01 0.84
CA PRO A 68 -3.36 -22.87 1.05
C PRO A 68 -3.05 -22.29 2.45
N ASN A 69 -1.88 -22.62 3.00
CA ASN A 69 -1.49 -22.16 4.34
C ASN A 69 -1.50 -20.62 4.51
N GLN A 70 -1.33 -19.88 3.41
CA GLN A 70 -1.32 -18.41 3.39
C GLN A 70 -2.73 -17.80 3.38
N ILE A 71 -3.77 -18.62 3.33
CA ILE A 71 -5.16 -18.17 3.34
C ILE A 71 -5.88 -18.87 4.49
N ARG A 72 -6.57 -18.09 5.34
CA ARG A 72 -7.28 -18.65 6.49
C ARG A 72 -8.60 -17.90 6.72
N ILE A 73 -9.67 -18.64 6.98
CA ILE A 73 -10.92 -18.10 7.49
C ILE A 73 -10.92 -18.28 9.00
N PHE A 74 -10.97 -17.17 9.74
CA PHE A 74 -10.95 -17.17 11.20
C PHE A 74 -12.34 -17.40 11.79
N GLY A 75 -13.39 -16.86 11.16
CA GLY A 75 -14.74 -16.97 11.68
C GLY A 75 -15.83 -16.66 10.67
N ALA A 76 -17.06 -16.98 11.04
CA ALA A 76 -18.27 -16.64 10.32
C ALA A 76 -19.32 -16.14 11.30
N LYS A 77 -20.09 -15.12 10.90
CA LYS A 77 -21.18 -14.53 11.71
C LYS A 77 -22.45 -14.41 10.88
N ARG A 78 -23.56 -14.62 11.55
CA ARG A 78 -24.87 -14.42 10.93
C ARG A 78 -25.21 -12.94 10.90
N SER A 79 -25.55 -12.45 9.71
CA SER A 79 -25.94 -11.05 9.48
C SER A 79 -27.35 -10.93 8.94
N THR A 80 -27.84 -9.70 8.78
CA THR A 80 -29.15 -9.44 8.14
C THR A 80 -29.15 -9.90 6.68
N LYS A 81 -30.31 -10.30 6.15
CA LYS A 81 -30.50 -10.84 4.80
C LYS A 81 -29.87 -10.00 3.68
N TYR A 82 -29.83 -8.68 3.84
CA TYR A 82 -29.30 -7.74 2.85
C TYR A 82 -27.96 -7.12 3.25
N PHE A 83 -27.23 -7.77 4.17
CA PHE A 83 -25.92 -7.30 4.53
C PHE A 83 -24.96 -7.42 3.33
N ASP A 84 -24.32 -6.31 3.01
CA ASP A 84 -23.29 -6.21 1.97
C ASP A 84 -22.01 -5.71 2.64
N SER A 85 -20.98 -6.57 2.67
CA SER A 85 -19.71 -6.27 3.34
C SER A 85 -19.01 -5.01 2.80
N LYS A 86 -19.27 -4.64 1.55
CA LYS A 86 -18.70 -3.44 0.94
C LYS A 86 -19.47 -2.17 1.31
N ASN A 87 -20.82 -2.23 1.24
CA ASN A 87 -21.68 -1.05 1.34
C ASN A 87 -22.00 -0.68 2.78
N PHE A 88 -22.01 -1.67 3.71
CA PHE A 88 -22.18 -1.42 5.15
C PHE A 88 -20.86 -1.08 5.86
N CYS A 89 -19.74 -1.11 5.16
CA CYS A 89 -18.44 -0.77 5.74
C CYS A 89 -18.32 0.74 6.00
N ASP A 90 -18.12 1.12 7.26
CA ASP A 90 -17.96 2.52 7.68
C ASP A 90 -16.59 3.08 7.33
N CYS A 91 -15.55 2.32 7.63
CA CYS A 91 -14.17 2.70 7.36
C CYS A 91 -13.26 1.47 7.30
N ARG A 92 -12.04 1.69 6.81
CA ARG A 92 -11.00 0.67 6.65
C ARG A 92 -9.71 1.17 7.29
N THR A 93 -9.02 0.27 7.97
CA THR A 93 -7.66 0.50 8.47
C THR A 93 -6.68 -0.28 7.62
N TYR A 94 -5.64 0.39 7.15
CA TYR A 94 -4.51 -0.21 6.47
C TYR A 94 -3.24 0.05 7.26
N SER A 95 -2.29 -0.87 7.17
CA SER A 95 -0.92 -0.67 7.63
C SER A 95 0.05 -0.79 6.47
N TYR A 96 1.17 -0.09 6.59
CA TYR A 96 2.27 -0.15 5.64
C TYR A 96 3.56 -0.44 6.40
N LEU A 97 4.05 -1.67 6.29
CA LEU A 97 5.31 -2.12 6.88
C LEU A 97 6.46 -1.74 5.94
N MET A 98 7.47 -1.05 6.47
CA MET A 98 8.65 -0.66 5.68
C MET A 98 9.90 -0.62 6.54
N PRO A 99 11.10 -0.88 5.96
CA PRO A 99 12.36 -0.69 6.67
C PRO A 99 12.51 0.74 7.17
N SER A 100 13.09 0.93 8.35
CA SER A 100 13.26 2.26 8.97
C SER A 100 14.18 3.18 8.17
N PHE A 101 15.18 2.63 7.45
CA PHE A 101 16.06 3.41 6.57
C PHE A 101 15.29 4.18 5.49
N THR A 102 14.05 3.78 5.19
CA THR A 102 13.19 4.43 4.18
C THR A 102 12.98 5.92 4.46
N ILE A 103 12.84 6.28 5.73
CA ILE A 103 12.67 7.68 6.16
C ILE A 103 13.96 8.32 6.68
N GLY A 104 15.05 7.55 6.74
CA GLY A 104 16.37 8.01 7.19
C GLY A 104 17.20 8.65 6.09
N PRO A 105 18.31 9.31 6.45
CA PRO A 105 19.25 9.90 5.48
C PRO A 105 20.04 8.82 4.71
N ASN A 106 20.35 7.71 5.38
CA ASN A 106 21.16 6.62 4.83
C ASN A 106 20.29 5.49 4.30
N LEU A 107 20.81 4.75 3.32
CA LEU A 107 20.17 3.56 2.73
C LEU A 107 20.79 2.26 3.28
N ASP A 108 21.18 2.26 4.55
CA ASP A 108 21.86 1.14 5.20
C ASP A 108 20.85 0.28 5.98
N GLU A 109 20.90 -1.03 5.80
CA GLU A 109 20.08 -2.00 6.51
C GLU A 109 20.33 -2.01 8.03
N SER A 110 21.53 -1.56 8.48
CA SER A 110 21.88 -1.40 9.89
C SER A 110 21.34 -0.11 10.50
N TYR A 111 20.75 0.78 9.69
CA TYR A 111 20.20 2.06 10.15
C TYR A 111 19.15 1.84 11.24
N ARG A 112 19.18 2.72 12.24
CA ARG A 112 18.20 2.80 13.33
C ARG A 112 17.61 4.20 13.36
N VAL A 113 16.30 4.27 13.28
CA VAL A 113 15.59 5.56 13.23
C VAL A 113 15.50 6.19 14.62
N SER A 114 15.76 7.49 14.71
CA SER A 114 15.59 8.21 15.99
C SER A 114 14.13 8.59 16.25
N ASN A 115 13.80 8.88 17.51
CA ASN A 115 12.47 9.36 17.90
C ASN A 115 12.12 10.66 17.19
N GLU A 116 13.05 11.59 17.02
CA GLU A 116 12.83 12.86 16.30
C GLU A 116 12.44 12.62 14.85
N MET A 117 13.01 11.62 14.20
CA MET A 117 12.64 11.25 12.83
C MET A 117 11.22 10.65 12.77
N ILE A 118 10.84 9.82 13.73
CA ILE A 118 9.47 9.29 13.85
C ILE A 118 8.47 10.42 14.11
N GLU A 119 8.79 11.35 15.00
CA GLU A 119 7.93 12.52 15.27
C GLU A 119 7.79 13.41 14.04
N LYS A 120 8.88 13.68 13.32
CA LYS A 120 8.87 14.42 12.06
C LYS A 120 8.00 13.71 11.03
N PHE A 121 8.17 12.39 10.85
CA PHE A 121 7.36 11.62 9.93
C PHE A 121 5.87 11.66 10.32
N ASN A 122 5.55 11.50 11.59
CA ASN A 122 4.18 11.62 12.12
C ASN A 122 3.58 13.02 11.86
N SER A 123 4.37 14.08 11.96
CA SER A 123 3.90 15.44 11.65
C SER A 123 3.52 15.61 10.17
N ILE A 124 4.23 14.93 9.28
CA ILE A 124 3.93 14.88 7.85
C ILE A 124 2.64 14.08 7.59
N LEU A 125 2.53 12.88 8.19
CA LEU A 125 1.37 12.02 8.03
C LEU A 125 0.07 12.68 8.52
N LYS A 126 0.12 13.44 9.60
CA LYS A 126 -1.03 14.18 10.16
C LYS A 126 -1.64 15.17 9.17
N GLN A 127 -0.89 15.69 8.20
CA GLN A 127 -1.41 16.63 7.22
C GLN A 127 -2.42 16.01 6.24
N TYR A 128 -2.46 14.70 6.13
CA TYR A 128 -3.47 14.00 5.34
C TYR A 128 -4.80 13.80 6.08
N VAL A 129 -4.81 14.01 7.40
CA VAL A 129 -6.02 13.79 8.23
C VAL A 129 -7.05 14.88 7.92
N GLY A 130 -8.32 14.46 7.80
CA GLY A 130 -9.42 15.33 7.44
C GLY A 130 -9.99 15.03 6.04
N THR A 131 -10.84 15.92 5.57
CA THR A 131 -11.46 15.81 4.24
C THR A 131 -10.68 16.64 3.24
N HIS A 132 -10.03 15.97 2.26
CA HIS A 132 -9.26 16.61 1.23
C HIS A 132 -9.61 16.06 -0.15
N ASN A 133 -9.19 16.78 -1.19
CA ASN A 133 -9.28 16.31 -2.58
C ASN A 133 -8.01 15.52 -2.94
N PHE A 134 -8.14 14.20 -2.99
CA PHE A 134 -7.02 13.28 -3.24
C PHE A 134 -6.85 12.90 -4.72
N HIS A 135 -7.32 13.72 -5.68
CA HIS A 135 -7.25 13.38 -7.12
C HIS A 135 -5.81 13.11 -7.61
N ASN A 136 -4.78 13.73 -7.01
CA ASN A 136 -3.36 13.50 -7.32
C ASN A 136 -2.84 12.16 -6.79
N PHE A 137 -3.53 11.57 -5.83
CA PHE A 137 -3.15 10.30 -5.21
C PHE A 137 -3.76 9.08 -5.90
N THR A 138 -4.33 9.26 -7.08
CA THR A 138 -4.87 8.18 -7.92
C THR A 138 -4.66 8.50 -9.39
N SER A 139 -4.70 7.47 -10.25
CA SER A 139 -4.50 7.67 -11.69
C SER A 139 -5.78 8.02 -12.48
N GLN A 140 -6.95 7.85 -11.89
CA GLN A 140 -8.21 7.81 -12.64
C GLN A 140 -9.21 8.92 -12.31
N LYS A 141 -8.81 9.93 -11.50
CA LYS A 141 -9.73 10.99 -11.09
C LYS A 141 -9.33 12.35 -11.62
N LYS A 142 -10.33 13.12 -12.06
CA LYS A 142 -10.15 14.53 -12.39
C LYS A 142 -10.19 15.37 -11.12
N PRO A 143 -9.56 16.58 -11.11
CA PRO A 143 -9.54 17.44 -9.93
C PRO A 143 -10.93 17.83 -9.40
N LEU A 144 -11.92 17.97 -10.29
CA LEU A 144 -13.29 18.34 -9.94
C LEU A 144 -14.24 17.15 -9.70
N ASP A 145 -13.73 15.91 -9.76
CA ASP A 145 -14.55 14.72 -9.48
C ASP A 145 -14.91 14.69 -7.98
N PRO A 146 -16.21 14.77 -7.60
CA PRO A 146 -16.61 14.76 -6.19
C PRO A 146 -16.12 13.52 -5.44
N SER A 147 -15.96 12.39 -6.15
CA SER A 147 -15.47 11.14 -5.56
C SER A 147 -13.97 11.15 -5.28
N ALA A 148 -13.22 12.20 -5.68
CA ALA A 148 -11.85 12.41 -5.25
C ALA A 148 -11.75 12.97 -3.82
N LYS A 149 -12.82 13.55 -3.28
CA LYS A 149 -12.87 13.96 -1.86
C LYS A 149 -12.97 12.70 -1.00
N ARG A 150 -12.01 12.53 -0.08
CA ARG A 150 -11.94 11.42 0.88
C ARG A 150 -11.71 11.96 2.28
N TYR A 151 -12.21 11.22 3.26
CA TYR A 151 -12.02 11.54 4.67
C TYR A 151 -11.04 10.54 5.29
N ILE A 152 -9.90 11.04 5.74
CA ILE A 152 -8.90 10.30 6.50
C ILE A 152 -9.12 10.60 7.98
N ILE A 153 -9.32 9.55 8.79
CA ILE A 153 -9.65 9.64 10.21
C ILE A 153 -8.38 9.77 11.04
N SER A 154 -7.38 8.92 10.75
CA SER A 154 -6.06 8.96 11.39
C SER A 154 -4.99 8.48 10.43
N PHE A 155 -3.77 8.96 10.64
CA PHE A 155 -2.58 8.49 9.94
C PHE A 155 -1.37 8.73 10.83
N ASP A 156 -0.76 7.66 11.31
CA ASP A 156 0.36 7.68 12.25
C ASP A 156 1.36 6.55 11.96
N CYS A 157 2.57 6.69 12.48
CA CYS A 157 3.64 5.70 12.40
C CYS A 157 3.99 5.21 13.81
N SER A 158 4.13 3.89 13.97
CA SER A 158 4.50 3.26 15.22
C SER A 158 5.97 3.50 15.58
N GLN A 159 6.33 3.19 16.84
CA GLN A 159 7.72 3.02 17.24
C GLN A 159 8.38 1.90 16.41
N PRO A 160 9.68 2.00 16.13
CA PRO A 160 10.43 1.01 15.39
C PRO A 160 10.55 -0.32 16.15
N PHE A 161 10.71 -1.40 15.41
CA PHE A 161 10.96 -2.72 15.97
C PHE A 161 11.84 -3.56 15.03
N LEU A 162 12.48 -4.58 15.58
CA LEU A 162 13.39 -5.43 14.84
C LEU A 162 12.66 -6.67 14.31
N LEU A 163 12.90 -7.02 13.06
CA LEU A 163 12.47 -8.29 12.46
C LEU A 163 13.70 -9.05 11.95
N LYS A 164 13.68 -10.38 12.15
CA LYS A 164 14.77 -11.28 11.73
C LYS A 164 14.51 -11.77 10.30
N LYS A 165 15.59 -12.09 9.59
CA LYS A 165 15.56 -12.66 8.24
C LYS A 165 14.96 -14.07 8.22
N ASN A 166 15.38 -14.93 9.17
CA ASN A 166 14.88 -16.29 9.40
C ASN A 166 15.04 -16.63 10.88
N ASN A 167 14.31 -17.64 11.37
CA ASN A 167 14.38 -18.07 12.77
C ASN A 167 15.76 -18.60 13.22
N ASP A 168 16.66 -18.93 12.28
CA ASP A 168 17.94 -19.58 12.56
C ASP A 168 19.18 -18.68 12.45
N ASP A 169 19.08 -17.50 11.81
CA ASP A 169 20.20 -16.53 11.70
C ASP A 169 20.05 -15.40 12.71
N ASP A 170 20.79 -15.50 13.83
CA ASP A 170 20.79 -14.48 14.88
C ASP A 170 21.46 -13.15 14.48
N GLU A 171 22.19 -13.11 13.35
CA GLU A 171 23.08 -11.99 13.04
C GLU A 171 22.47 -10.88 12.17
N LYS A 172 21.37 -11.11 11.42
CA LYS A 172 20.82 -10.07 10.54
C LYS A 172 19.40 -9.66 10.94
N GLN A 173 19.34 -8.63 11.76
CA GLN A 173 18.10 -7.96 12.13
C GLN A 173 17.99 -6.62 11.41
N MET A 174 16.89 -6.43 10.68
CA MET A 174 16.54 -5.14 10.09
C MET A 174 15.46 -4.46 10.92
N GLU A 175 15.56 -3.17 11.06
CA GLU A 175 14.56 -2.37 11.76
C GLU A 175 13.44 -1.96 10.80
N PHE A 176 12.21 -2.12 11.26
CA PHE A 176 10.99 -1.78 10.54
C PHE A 176 10.14 -0.78 11.34
N ILE A 177 9.35 -0.01 10.61
CA ILE A 177 8.29 0.86 11.11
C ILE A 177 6.98 0.52 10.41
N VAL A 178 5.86 0.79 11.08
CA VAL A 178 4.52 0.59 10.52
C VAL A 178 3.77 1.92 10.49
N ALA A 179 3.46 2.40 9.31
CA ALA A 179 2.52 3.50 9.14
C ALA A 179 1.09 2.95 9.05
N ARG A 180 0.20 3.39 9.95
CA ARG A 180 -1.20 2.95 10.03
C ARG A 180 -2.13 4.08 9.65
N ILE A 181 -3.04 3.80 8.71
CA ILE A 181 -4.02 4.77 8.22
C ILE A 181 -5.44 4.22 8.36
N LYS A 182 -6.33 5.02 8.96
CA LYS A 182 -7.77 4.75 9.02
C LYS A 182 -8.51 5.81 8.20
N GLY A 183 -9.40 5.40 7.31
CA GLY A 183 -10.19 6.32 6.49
C GLY A 183 -11.52 5.70 6.08
N GLN A 184 -12.49 6.55 5.74
CA GLN A 184 -13.82 6.11 5.34
C GLN A 184 -13.78 5.27 4.06
N SER A 185 -12.98 5.70 3.09
CA SER A 185 -12.73 4.95 1.86
C SER A 185 -11.46 5.45 1.18
N PHE A 186 -10.89 4.59 0.34
CA PHE A 186 -9.66 4.90 -0.40
C PHE A 186 -9.86 4.66 -1.90
N MET A 187 -9.18 5.46 -2.71
CA MET A 187 -9.10 5.26 -4.15
C MET A 187 -7.93 4.33 -4.50
N LEU A 188 -7.93 3.84 -5.72
CA LEU A 188 -6.85 3.03 -6.27
C LEU A 188 -5.49 3.72 -6.06
N HIS A 189 -4.53 3.03 -5.49
CA HIS A 189 -3.16 3.47 -5.19
C HIS A 189 -3.03 4.63 -4.18
N GLN A 190 -4.13 5.12 -3.61
CA GLN A 190 -4.13 6.34 -2.80
C GLN A 190 -3.12 6.25 -1.64
N ILE A 191 -3.17 5.18 -0.84
CA ILE A 191 -2.30 5.02 0.34
C ILE A 191 -0.83 4.96 -0.09
N ARG A 192 -0.50 4.18 -1.12
CA ARG A 192 0.86 4.05 -1.63
C ARG A 192 1.44 5.38 -2.11
N LYS A 193 0.64 6.23 -2.74
CA LYS A 193 1.05 7.58 -3.14
C LYS A 193 1.19 8.53 -1.95
N MET A 194 0.34 8.42 -0.92
CA MET A 194 0.48 9.20 0.31
C MET A 194 1.79 8.86 1.03
N ILE A 195 2.10 7.58 1.17
CA ILE A 195 3.38 7.07 1.71
C ILE A 195 4.54 7.55 0.86
N GLY A 196 4.46 7.41 -0.47
CA GLY A 196 5.52 7.81 -1.39
C GLY A 196 5.87 9.30 -1.27
N LEU A 197 4.86 10.17 -1.19
CA LEU A 197 5.08 11.61 -1.00
C LEU A 197 5.66 11.92 0.38
N ALA A 198 5.17 11.27 1.44
CA ALA A 198 5.69 11.48 2.80
C ALA A 198 7.17 11.06 2.91
N ILE A 199 7.55 9.94 2.30
CA ILE A 199 8.96 9.50 2.22
C ILE A 199 9.80 10.51 1.43
N SER A 200 9.30 11.01 0.31
CA SER A 200 10.02 12.01 -0.50
C SER A 200 10.30 13.30 0.27
N ILE A 201 9.38 13.73 1.13
CA ILE A 201 9.58 14.88 2.02
C ILE A 201 10.63 14.55 3.09
N MET A 202 10.56 13.39 3.75
CA MET A 202 11.54 12.97 4.75
C MET A 202 12.96 12.95 4.21
N ARG A 203 13.11 12.55 2.95
CA ARG A 203 14.40 12.46 2.24
C ARG A 203 14.85 13.76 1.58
N GLY A 204 14.05 14.85 1.69
CA GLY A 204 14.42 16.15 1.18
C GLY A 204 14.30 16.34 -0.33
N PHE A 205 13.61 15.43 -1.05
CA PHE A 205 13.35 15.61 -2.49
C PHE A 205 12.36 16.74 -2.78
N VAL A 206 11.50 17.06 -1.81
CA VAL A 206 10.48 18.11 -1.93
C VAL A 206 10.12 18.65 -0.56
N ASP A 207 9.73 19.93 -0.52
CA ASP A 207 9.30 20.59 0.71
C ASP A 207 7.92 20.10 1.16
N GLN A 208 7.65 20.23 2.45
CA GLN A 208 6.42 19.73 3.10
C GLN A 208 5.14 20.44 2.59
N ASP A 209 5.24 21.66 2.04
CA ASP A 209 4.13 22.41 1.46
C ASP A 209 3.48 21.70 0.26
N VAL A 210 4.20 20.76 -0.38
CA VAL A 210 3.69 19.96 -1.50
C VAL A 210 2.41 19.18 -1.12
N ILE A 211 2.26 18.75 0.14
CA ILE A 211 1.05 18.04 0.58
C ILE A 211 -0.16 18.96 0.42
N LYS A 212 -0.06 20.21 0.90
CA LYS A 212 -1.13 21.19 0.78
C LYS A 212 -1.43 21.52 -0.69
N ARG A 213 -0.38 21.69 -1.51
CA ARG A 213 -0.52 21.92 -2.95
C ARG A 213 -1.18 20.72 -3.66
N SER A 214 -0.89 19.49 -3.23
CA SER A 214 -1.45 18.28 -3.84
C SER A 214 -2.97 18.12 -3.68
N PHE A 215 -3.59 18.87 -2.78
CA PHE A 215 -5.05 18.93 -2.60
C PHE A 215 -5.72 20.03 -3.45
N SER A 216 -4.94 20.92 -4.08
CA SER A 216 -5.43 21.96 -4.99
C SER A 216 -5.88 21.35 -6.32
N ILE A 217 -6.35 22.20 -7.24
CA ILE A 217 -6.81 21.74 -8.57
C ILE A 217 -5.67 21.27 -9.48
N ASP A 218 -4.45 21.67 -9.19
CA ASP A 218 -3.28 21.41 -10.03
C ASP A 218 -2.90 19.92 -9.98
N ARG A 219 -2.36 19.41 -11.10
CA ARG A 219 -1.80 18.08 -11.15
C ARG A 219 -0.34 18.10 -10.75
N ILE A 220 0.02 17.23 -9.81
CA ILE A 220 1.38 17.06 -9.30
C ILE A 220 1.83 15.61 -9.54
N ASP A 221 3.09 15.44 -9.92
CA ASP A 221 3.72 14.12 -10.04
C ASP A 221 4.05 13.58 -8.64
N ILE A 222 3.31 12.58 -8.19
CA ILE A 222 3.49 11.96 -6.87
C ILE A 222 3.96 10.52 -7.06
N PRO A 223 5.13 10.14 -6.48
CA PRO A 223 5.65 8.78 -6.55
C PRO A 223 4.73 7.80 -5.81
N MET A 224 4.71 6.56 -6.31
CA MET A 224 3.91 5.49 -5.74
C MET A 224 4.83 4.47 -5.05
N ALA A 225 4.77 4.37 -3.73
CA ALA A 225 5.54 3.39 -2.96
C ALA A 225 5.20 1.93 -3.36
N PRO A 226 6.12 0.98 -3.16
CA PRO A 226 5.89 -0.43 -3.44
C PRO A 226 4.62 -0.99 -2.79
N GLY A 227 3.97 -1.97 -3.41
CA GLY A 227 2.77 -2.63 -2.86
C GLY A 227 3.08 -3.60 -1.72
N LEU A 228 4.30 -4.11 -1.67
CA LEU A 228 4.74 -5.20 -0.78
C LEU A 228 4.40 -4.96 0.70
N GLY A 229 4.68 -3.76 1.22
CA GLY A 229 4.43 -3.42 2.64
C GLY A 229 2.98 -3.11 2.97
N LEU A 230 2.10 -2.92 1.98
CA LEU A 230 0.71 -2.54 2.22
C LEU A 230 -0.13 -3.75 2.64
N MET A 231 -0.95 -3.57 3.67
CA MET A 231 -1.86 -4.60 4.17
C MET A 231 -3.19 -3.97 4.60
N LEU A 232 -4.31 -4.56 4.16
CA LEU A 232 -5.62 -4.28 4.75
C LEU A 232 -5.64 -4.90 6.15
N GLU A 233 -5.62 -4.06 7.18
CA GLU A 233 -5.54 -4.52 8.56
C GLU A 233 -6.92 -4.85 9.12
N GLU A 234 -7.92 -3.96 8.89
CA GLU A 234 -9.27 -4.14 9.45
C GLU A 234 -10.35 -3.40 8.65
N VAL A 235 -11.53 -3.98 8.66
CA VAL A 235 -12.76 -3.39 8.10
C VAL A 235 -13.75 -3.17 9.23
N HIS A 236 -14.35 -2.00 9.31
CA HIS A 236 -15.19 -1.57 10.45
C HIS A 236 -16.66 -1.46 10.05
N TYR A 237 -17.56 -1.92 10.97
CA TYR A 237 -19.02 -1.98 10.81
C TYR A 237 -19.74 -1.40 12.02
N GLU A 238 -19.27 -0.28 12.57
CA GLU A 238 -19.80 0.32 13.81
C GLU A 238 -21.28 0.71 13.69
N GLN A 239 -21.67 1.30 12.54
CA GLN A 239 -23.06 1.70 12.29
C GLN A 239 -23.99 0.47 12.19
N TYR A 240 -23.53 -0.57 11.49
CA TYR A 240 -24.26 -1.83 11.38
C TYR A 240 -24.44 -2.47 12.78
N ASN A 241 -23.36 -2.57 13.53
CA ASN A 241 -23.36 -3.17 14.86
C ASN A 241 -24.25 -2.41 15.83
N LYS A 242 -24.22 -1.07 15.78
CA LYS A 242 -25.10 -0.22 16.59
C LYS A 242 -26.59 -0.46 16.29
N LYS A 243 -26.91 -0.74 15.02
CA LYS A 243 -28.31 -0.91 14.60
C LYS A 243 -28.82 -2.33 14.82
N TYR A 244 -27.98 -3.36 14.59
CA TYR A 244 -28.42 -4.75 14.54
C TYR A 244 -27.71 -5.66 15.55
N GLY A 245 -26.52 -5.30 16.04
CA GLY A 245 -25.70 -6.16 16.90
C GLY A 245 -26.27 -6.44 18.31
N GLY A 246 -27.41 -5.82 18.67
CA GLY A 246 -28.09 -6.02 19.96
C GLY A 246 -29.54 -6.47 19.83
N ASP A 247 -29.98 -6.91 18.63
CA ASP A 247 -31.38 -7.29 18.39
C ASP A 247 -31.73 -8.73 18.84
N GLY A 248 -30.78 -9.47 19.37
CA GLY A 248 -30.96 -10.85 19.84
C GLY A 248 -31.03 -11.90 18.71
N ILE A 249 -30.94 -11.49 17.46
CA ILE A 249 -31.02 -12.36 16.26
C ILE A 249 -29.71 -12.35 15.50
N HIS A 250 -29.09 -11.18 15.34
CA HIS A 250 -27.87 -10.98 14.56
C HIS A 250 -26.67 -10.77 15.47
N GLU A 251 -25.55 -11.36 15.07
CA GLU A 251 -24.27 -11.17 15.77
C GLU A 251 -23.64 -9.84 15.33
N PRO A 252 -23.02 -9.09 16.25
CA PRO A 252 -22.21 -7.94 15.84
C PRO A 252 -21.03 -8.41 15.00
N ILE A 253 -20.70 -7.66 13.95
CA ILE A 253 -19.56 -7.94 13.08
C ILE A 253 -18.31 -7.38 13.74
N VAL A 254 -17.81 -8.08 14.75
CA VAL A 254 -16.54 -7.88 15.47
C VAL A 254 -15.81 -9.22 15.56
N TRP A 255 -14.48 -9.19 15.66
CA TRP A 255 -13.64 -10.38 15.52
C TRP A 255 -12.61 -10.50 16.65
N ASP A 256 -12.89 -9.89 17.80
CA ASP A 256 -11.95 -9.81 18.93
C ASP A 256 -11.63 -11.18 19.51
N GLU A 257 -12.55 -12.11 19.41
CA GLU A 257 -12.37 -13.50 19.83
C GLU A 257 -11.28 -14.24 19.06
N PHE A 258 -10.89 -13.76 17.88
CA PHE A 258 -9.85 -14.35 17.04
C PHE A 258 -8.54 -13.56 17.02
N ASN A 259 -8.40 -12.52 17.85
CA ASN A 259 -7.24 -11.62 17.82
C ASN A 259 -5.91 -12.36 17.97
N ASP A 260 -5.81 -13.36 18.85
CA ASP A 260 -4.59 -14.13 19.06
C ASP A 260 -4.23 -14.97 17.84
N GLU A 261 -5.22 -15.64 17.22
CA GLU A 261 -5.01 -16.44 16.00
C GLU A 261 -4.60 -15.54 14.83
N ILE A 262 -5.26 -14.40 14.67
CA ILE A 262 -4.98 -13.40 13.64
C ILE A 262 -3.57 -12.83 13.84
N TYR A 263 -3.19 -12.50 15.08
CA TYR A 263 -1.84 -12.03 15.39
C TYR A 263 -0.78 -13.08 15.08
N HIS A 264 -1.04 -14.35 15.46
CA HIS A 264 -0.15 -15.46 15.14
C HIS A 264 0.01 -15.64 13.62
N PHE A 265 -1.11 -15.61 12.89
CA PHE A 265 -1.10 -15.73 11.43
C PHE A 265 -0.30 -14.61 10.75
N LYS A 266 -0.49 -13.35 11.18
CA LYS A 266 0.27 -12.21 10.70
C LYS A 266 1.78 -12.42 10.84
N ASN A 267 2.21 -12.84 12.03
CA ASN A 267 3.63 -13.02 12.33
C ASN A 267 4.23 -14.28 11.68
N LYS A 268 3.41 -15.27 11.35
CA LYS A 268 3.88 -16.52 10.72
C LYS A 268 3.92 -16.43 9.18
N PHE A 269 2.98 -15.74 8.56
CA PHE A 269 2.81 -15.78 7.10
C PHE A 269 2.96 -14.42 6.40
N ILE A 270 2.53 -13.31 7.02
CA ILE A 270 2.54 -12.00 6.34
C ILE A 270 3.87 -11.28 6.55
N TYR A 271 4.27 -11.04 7.79
CA TYR A 271 5.50 -10.30 8.09
C TYR A 271 6.77 -11.01 7.58
N PRO A 272 6.95 -12.33 7.80
CA PRO A 272 8.13 -13.01 7.27
C PRO A 272 8.24 -12.95 5.75
N GLU A 273 7.12 -13.04 5.05
CA GLU A 273 7.10 -12.91 3.59
C GLU A 273 7.49 -11.52 3.11
N ILE A 274 6.97 -10.46 3.75
CA ILE A 274 7.34 -9.08 3.43
C ILE A 274 8.84 -8.85 3.69
N VAL A 275 9.34 -9.32 4.84
CA VAL A 275 10.75 -9.20 5.22
C VAL A 275 11.65 -9.99 4.28
N ALA A 276 11.32 -11.26 4.01
CA ALA A 276 12.09 -12.10 3.09
C ALA A 276 12.14 -11.52 1.69
N THR A 277 11.02 -11.03 1.17
CA THR A 277 10.96 -10.39 -0.15
C THR A 277 11.80 -9.11 -0.16
N GLU A 278 11.70 -8.27 0.87
CA GLU A 278 12.50 -7.02 0.95
C GLU A 278 14.00 -7.33 1.00
N LEU A 279 14.42 -8.31 1.82
CA LEU A 279 15.82 -8.70 1.94
C LEU A 279 16.39 -9.37 0.66
N ASN A 280 15.57 -10.09 -0.10
CA ASN A 280 16.00 -10.77 -1.32
C ASN A 280 15.96 -9.85 -2.55
N GLU A 281 14.92 -9.03 -2.66
CA GLU A 281 14.65 -8.20 -3.85
C GLU A 281 15.01 -6.73 -3.62
N SER A 282 15.19 -6.28 -2.36
CA SER A 282 15.44 -4.88 -2.01
C SER A 282 14.43 -3.92 -2.66
N SER A 283 13.16 -4.31 -2.68
CA SER A 283 12.09 -3.61 -3.41
C SER A 283 11.97 -2.14 -3.00
N MET A 284 12.11 -1.86 -1.70
CA MET A 284 12.07 -0.49 -1.18
C MET A 284 13.31 0.31 -1.59
N LEU A 285 14.49 -0.30 -1.49
CA LEU A 285 15.76 0.34 -1.89
C LEU A 285 15.76 0.65 -3.40
N GLN A 286 15.33 -0.28 -4.23
CA GLN A 286 15.21 -0.06 -5.67
C GLN A 286 14.25 1.10 -5.97
N TRP A 287 13.10 1.14 -5.30
CA TRP A 287 12.14 2.22 -5.47
C TRP A 287 12.69 3.57 -4.98
N LEU A 288 13.37 3.63 -3.84
CA LEU A 288 14.01 4.86 -3.34
C LEU A 288 15.00 5.45 -4.35
N ASN A 289 15.73 4.60 -5.07
CA ASN A 289 16.64 5.02 -6.14
C ASN A 289 15.92 5.64 -7.33
N THR A 290 14.60 5.50 -7.46
CA THR A 290 13.82 6.14 -8.53
C THR A 290 13.23 7.50 -8.13
N LEU A 291 13.31 7.90 -6.85
CA LEU A 291 12.66 9.13 -6.38
C LEU A 291 13.18 10.41 -7.06
N HIS A 292 14.46 10.44 -7.45
CA HIS A 292 15.07 11.56 -8.15
C HIS A 292 14.48 11.82 -9.55
N ILE A 293 13.75 10.87 -10.12
CA ILE A 293 13.09 11.01 -11.44
C ILE A 293 11.82 11.86 -11.31
N HIS A 294 11.22 11.92 -10.10
CA HIS A 294 10.01 12.68 -9.85
C HIS A 294 10.33 14.16 -9.63
N THR A 295 9.62 15.04 -10.34
CA THR A 295 9.87 16.48 -10.30
C THR A 295 9.01 17.19 -9.26
N PHE A 296 7.90 16.59 -8.82
CA PHE A 296 6.90 17.16 -7.91
C PHE A 296 6.32 18.51 -8.41
N ASP A 297 6.53 18.81 -9.70
CA ASP A 297 6.06 20.03 -10.33
C ASP A 297 4.59 19.95 -10.74
N ILE A 298 3.99 21.11 -10.88
CA ILE A 298 2.65 21.25 -11.44
C ILE A 298 2.71 20.87 -12.92
N ARG A 299 1.85 19.92 -13.33
CA ARG A 299 1.66 19.51 -14.72
C ARG A 299 0.43 20.16 -15.32
N ASN A 300 0.56 20.71 -16.52
CA ASN A 300 -0.56 21.19 -17.31
C ASN A 300 -1.50 20.04 -17.68
N HIS A 301 -2.71 20.35 -18.16
CA HIS A 301 -3.71 19.36 -18.61
C HIS A 301 -3.15 18.37 -19.64
N ASP A 302 -2.12 18.75 -20.39
CA ASP A 302 -1.45 17.93 -21.42
C ASP A 302 -0.30 17.08 -20.85
N GLY A 303 -0.13 17.04 -19.52
CA GLY A 303 0.92 16.26 -18.85
C GLY A 303 2.32 16.85 -18.94
N LYS A 304 2.49 18.03 -19.55
CA LYS A 304 3.76 18.76 -19.61
C LYS A 304 3.96 19.59 -18.35
N VAL A 305 5.21 19.71 -17.89
CA VAL A 305 5.56 20.57 -16.74
C VAL A 305 5.15 22.02 -17.06
N ALA A 306 4.35 22.64 -16.18
CA ALA A 306 4.08 24.05 -16.27
C ALA A 306 5.39 24.79 -16.00
N VAL A 307 5.85 25.62 -16.93
CA VAL A 307 7.08 26.40 -16.80
C VAL A 307 6.86 27.43 -15.66
N THR A 308 7.20 27.05 -14.45
CA THR A 308 7.37 27.98 -13.33
C THR A 308 8.86 28.28 -13.20
N ASN A 309 9.21 29.56 -13.08
CA ASN A 309 10.57 30.08 -13.00
C ASN A 309 11.48 29.18 -12.14
N LYS A 310 12.53 28.65 -12.77
CA LYS A 310 13.56 27.78 -12.17
C LYS A 310 14.18 28.50 -10.95
N LYS A 311 13.98 27.98 -9.76
CA LYS A 311 14.97 28.14 -8.69
C LYS A 311 16.14 27.21 -9.02
N LYS A 312 17.36 27.76 -8.98
CA LYS A 312 18.62 27.06 -9.24
C LYS A 312 18.77 25.81 -8.39
N PRO A 313 19.38 24.74 -8.88
CA PRO A 313 19.66 23.53 -8.10
C PRO A 313 20.57 23.84 -6.90
N ILE A 314 20.29 23.20 -5.77
CA ILE A 314 20.98 23.34 -4.47
C ILE A 314 22.45 22.84 -4.52
N SER A 315 22.93 22.29 -5.63
CA SER A 315 24.31 21.80 -5.80
C SER A 315 25.36 22.90 -5.98
N GLU A 316 24.97 24.19 -6.01
CA GLU A 316 25.94 25.32 -6.24
C GLU A 316 26.18 26.20 -4.99
N MET A 317 25.93 25.73 -3.79
CA MET A 317 26.19 26.49 -2.56
C MET A 317 27.41 26.02 -1.75
N ASN A 318 28.38 25.37 -2.33
CA ASN A 318 29.70 25.19 -1.72
C ASN A 318 30.76 25.22 -2.83
N GLY A 319 31.33 26.36 -3.07
CA GLY A 319 32.45 26.52 -3.97
C GLY A 319 33.16 27.83 -3.67
N GLU A 320 34.29 27.71 -3.02
CA GLU A 320 35.25 28.77 -2.77
C GLU A 320 35.67 29.48 -4.02
N GLN A 321 35.85 30.80 -3.91
CA GLN A 321 36.49 31.68 -4.87
C GLN A 321 37.94 31.22 -5.13
N VAL A 322 38.32 31.03 -6.37
CA VAL A 322 39.69 31.23 -6.88
C VAL A 322 39.61 32.03 -8.16
N ASN A 323 40.36 33.13 -8.14
CA ASN A 323 40.48 34.13 -9.21
C ASN A 323 41.30 33.65 -10.41
N ASP A 324 40.99 34.29 -11.53
CA ASP A 324 41.82 34.81 -12.63
C ASP A 324 42.73 33.84 -13.41
N ASP A 325 42.81 33.87 -14.66
CA ASP A 325 43.14 34.84 -15.70
C ASP A 325 43.10 34.15 -17.07
N ASP A 326 42.65 34.92 -18.05
CA ASP A 326 43.03 34.98 -19.46
C ASP A 326 43.57 33.75 -20.24
N ASP A 327 42.98 33.39 -21.36
CA ASP A 327 43.42 33.74 -22.71
C ASP A 327 42.64 32.96 -23.79
N ASP A 328 42.49 33.68 -24.90
CA ASP A 328 41.97 33.37 -26.21
C ASP A 328 42.46 32.02 -26.81
N ASP A 329 41.67 31.30 -27.60
CA ASP A 329 41.78 31.28 -29.05
C ASP A 329 40.87 30.24 -29.73
N ASN A 330 40.40 30.60 -30.88
CA ASN A 330 39.72 30.00 -32.00
C ASN A 330 39.82 28.47 -32.24
N GLY A 331 38.72 27.95 -32.80
CA GLY A 331 38.93 27.04 -33.94
C GLY A 331 37.97 25.86 -34.07
N ASP A 332 37.03 25.99 -34.96
CA ASP A 332 36.48 25.02 -35.91
C ASP A 332 35.92 23.66 -35.50
N SER A 333 34.66 23.50 -35.83
CA SER A 333 33.98 22.23 -36.16
C SER A 333 34.66 21.49 -37.37
N PRO A 334 34.41 20.22 -37.69
CA PRO A 334 33.07 19.63 -37.83
C PRO A 334 32.93 18.09 -37.57
N SER A 335 31.69 17.72 -37.42
CA SER A 335 30.99 16.47 -37.81
C SER A 335 31.76 15.12 -37.88
N THR A 336 31.18 14.07 -37.31
CA THR A 336 30.76 12.90 -38.09
C THR A 336 29.89 11.91 -37.27
N PHE A 337 28.87 11.43 -37.93
CA PHE A 337 28.01 10.28 -37.67
C PHE A 337 28.75 9.01 -37.26
N CYS A 338 28.19 8.22 -36.33
CA CYS A 338 27.98 6.80 -36.60
C CYS A 338 26.93 6.17 -35.66
N SER A 339 25.98 5.55 -36.30
CA SER A 339 24.94 4.66 -35.77
C SER A 339 25.51 3.28 -35.44
N THR A 340 24.88 2.60 -34.47
CA THR A 340 24.60 1.15 -34.34
C THR A 340 24.52 0.81 -32.87
N GLY A 341 23.62 0.04 -32.34
CA GLY A 341 22.79 -1.03 -32.74
C GLY A 341 22.04 -1.54 -31.50
N ASN A 342 20.73 -1.66 -31.62
CA ASN A 342 19.88 -2.30 -30.66
C ASN A 342 20.24 -3.76 -30.44
N LYS A 343 20.59 -4.17 -29.21
CA LYS A 343 20.45 -5.56 -28.76
C LYS A 343 19.37 -5.65 -27.68
N LYS A 344 18.21 -6.18 -28.09
CA LYS A 344 17.16 -6.66 -27.17
C LYS A 344 17.68 -7.89 -26.44
N ILE A 345 17.84 -7.80 -25.14
CA ILE A 345 18.01 -8.97 -24.27
C ILE A 345 16.60 -9.37 -23.81
N LYS A 346 16.16 -10.53 -24.26
CA LYS A 346 14.97 -11.21 -23.78
C LYS A 346 15.34 -11.87 -22.46
N ILE A 347 14.79 -11.36 -21.35
CA ILE A 347 14.84 -12.05 -20.06
C ILE A 347 13.49 -12.75 -19.92
N GLU A 348 13.51 -14.07 -19.98
CA GLU A 348 12.38 -14.91 -19.60
C GLU A 348 12.32 -14.94 -18.07
N ASN A 349 11.35 -14.22 -17.50
CA ASN A 349 11.02 -14.30 -16.09
C ASN A 349 10.00 -15.40 -15.87
N GLU A 350 10.41 -16.50 -15.28
CA GLU A 350 9.51 -17.42 -14.59
C GLU A 350 9.02 -16.74 -13.30
N ASN A 351 7.83 -16.14 -13.39
CA ASN A 351 7.16 -15.51 -12.24
C ASN A 351 6.43 -16.55 -11.41
N HIS A 352 7.02 -17.00 -10.32
CA HIS A 352 6.29 -17.56 -9.19
C HIS A 352 5.71 -16.41 -8.35
N THR A 353 4.46 -16.06 -8.64
CA THR A 353 3.73 -15.05 -7.86
C THR A 353 2.70 -15.74 -6.99
N ILE A 354 2.95 -15.76 -5.70
CA ILE A 354 1.99 -16.21 -4.68
C ILE A 354 1.15 -14.98 -4.29
N ASP A 355 -0.15 -15.01 -4.61
CA ASP A 355 -1.13 -14.02 -4.13
C ASP A 355 -1.41 -14.27 -2.64
N LYS A 356 -1.41 -13.23 -1.83
CA LYS A 356 -1.37 -13.27 -0.37
C LYS A 356 -2.69 -12.98 0.30
N CYS A 357 -2.97 -13.73 1.29
CA CYS A 357 -3.81 -13.77 2.50
C CYS A 357 -5.08 -12.91 2.63
N MET A 358 -6.10 -13.61 3.03
CA MET A 358 -7.30 -13.08 3.71
C MET A 358 -7.08 -12.84 5.19
#